data_c19a8496b6cc85f30134e02a1613bf2f
#
_entry.id   c19a8496b6cc85f30134e02a1613bf2f
#
_cell.length_a   1.000
_cell.length_b   1.000
_cell.length_c   1.000
_cell.angle_alpha   90.00
_cell.angle_beta   90.00
_cell.angle_gamma   90.00
#
_symmetry.space_group_name_H-M   'P 1'
#
loop_
_entity.id
_entity.type
_entity.pdbx_description
1 polymer ?
#
loop_
_entity_poly.entity_id
_entity_poly.type
_entity_poly.pdbx_seq_one_letter_code
_entity_poly.pdbx_strand_id
1 'polypeptide(L)'
;MHDLVIRNGKIVDGTGEKAFIGDIAIDKDRISKVGIVEEQGKEEINADGHLVTPGWVDIHTHYDGQVCWDSYLSPSCWHGVTTVVMGNCGVGFAPVKPGSEEFLIQLTVN
;
A
#
# COMPACT_ATOMS: atom_id res chain seq x y z
N MET A 1 -0.55 -26.35 -2.51
CA MET A 1 -0.16 -25.65 -1.26
C MET A 1 0.34 -24.27 -1.65
N HIS A 2 -0.28 -23.22 -1.10
CA HIS A 2 0.06 -21.82 -1.37
C HIS A 2 1.19 -21.33 -0.46
N ASP A 3 1.82 -20.20 -0.80
CA ASP A 3 2.85 -19.62 0.07
C ASP A 3 2.21 -19.01 1.33
N LEU A 4 1.10 -18.28 1.17
CA LEU A 4 0.32 -17.70 2.26
C LEU A 4 -1.18 -17.87 1.99
N VAL A 5 -1.95 -18.22 3.02
CA VAL A 5 -3.41 -18.15 2.96
C VAL A 5 -3.94 -17.31 4.11
N ILE A 6 -4.76 -16.33 3.79
CA ILE A 6 -5.53 -15.53 4.74
C ILE A 6 -6.91 -16.15 4.85
N ARG A 7 -7.32 -16.60 6.04
CA ARG A 7 -8.54 -17.34 6.31
C ARG A 7 -9.63 -16.47 6.92
N ASN A 8 -10.87 -16.74 6.54
CA ASN A 8 -12.08 -16.21 7.18
C ASN A 8 -12.17 -14.68 7.25
N GLY A 9 -11.51 -13.97 6.35
CA GLY A 9 -11.53 -12.52 6.33
C GLY A 9 -12.85 -11.96 5.79
N LYS A 10 -13.29 -10.80 6.29
CA LYS A 10 -14.33 -10.02 5.66
C LYS A 10 -13.71 -9.21 4.52
N ILE A 11 -13.79 -9.75 3.31
CA ILE A 11 -13.12 -9.21 2.12
C ILE A 11 -13.90 -8.03 1.55
N VAL A 12 -13.19 -6.92 1.35
CA VAL A 12 -13.63 -5.75 0.58
C VAL A 12 -12.60 -5.55 -0.52
N ASP A 13 -12.90 -5.99 -1.71
CA ASP A 13 -11.93 -6.14 -2.81
C ASP A 13 -11.71 -4.88 -3.67
N GLY A 14 -12.41 -3.79 -3.35
CA GLY A 14 -12.28 -2.53 -4.08
C GLY A 14 -13.09 -2.46 -5.39
N THR A 15 -13.88 -3.46 -5.73
CA THR A 15 -14.71 -3.46 -6.94
C THR A 15 -16.01 -2.65 -6.79
N GLY A 16 -16.38 -2.28 -5.57
CA GLY A 16 -17.66 -1.65 -5.23
C GLY A 16 -18.76 -2.66 -4.88
N GLU A 17 -18.48 -3.95 -4.98
CA GLU A 17 -19.40 -5.00 -4.57
C GLU A 17 -19.49 -5.14 -3.05
N LYS A 18 -20.51 -5.86 -2.58
CA LYS A 18 -20.69 -6.08 -1.14
C LYS A 18 -19.56 -6.94 -0.57
N ALA A 19 -19.10 -6.56 0.63
CA ALA A 19 -18.15 -7.37 1.38
C ALA A 19 -18.69 -8.79 1.61
N PHE A 20 -17.81 -9.78 1.55
CA PHE A 20 -18.12 -11.19 1.77
C PHE A 20 -17.06 -11.85 2.67
N ILE A 21 -17.44 -12.96 3.31
CA ILE A 21 -16.48 -13.76 4.09
C ILE A 21 -15.82 -14.75 3.13
N GLY A 22 -14.50 -14.82 3.20
CA GLY A 22 -13.71 -15.71 2.35
C GLY A 22 -12.25 -15.76 2.72
N ASP A 23 -11.51 -16.51 1.93
CA ASP A 23 -10.09 -16.70 2.04
C ASP A 23 -9.36 -16.03 0.87
N ILE A 24 -8.09 -15.75 1.07
CA ILE A 24 -7.19 -15.26 0.01
C ILE A 24 -5.95 -16.14 -0.01
N ALA A 25 -5.64 -16.71 -1.16
CA ALA A 25 -4.39 -17.42 -1.40
C ALA A 25 -3.40 -16.52 -2.15
N ILE A 26 -2.16 -16.55 -1.70
CA ILE A 26 -1.06 -15.77 -2.26
C ILE A 26 0.09 -16.71 -2.60
N ASP A 27 0.59 -16.59 -3.81
CA ASP A 27 1.77 -17.30 -4.30
C ASP A 27 2.79 -16.29 -4.81
N LYS A 28 3.94 -16.27 -4.19
CA LYS A 28 4.99 -15.28 -4.43
C LYS A 28 4.46 -13.85 -4.20
N ASP A 29 4.34 -13.06 -5.26
CA ASP A 29 3.90 -11.67 -5.27
C ASP A 29 2.48 -11.50 -5.83
N ARG A 30 1.72 -12.61 -5.97
CA ARG A 30 0.41 -12.61 -6.62
C ARG A 30 -0.67 -13.20 -5.74
N ILE A 31 -1.84 -12.54 -5.73
CA ILE A 31 -3.07 -13.15 -5.26
C ILE A 31 -3.48 -14.18 -6.31
N SER A 32 -3.48 -15.46 -5.95
CA SER A 32 -3.78 -16.57 -6.85
C SER A 32 -5.22 -17.03 -6.76
N LYS A 33 -5.89 -16.83 -5.60
CA LYS A 33 -7.28 -17.23 -5.41
C LYS A 33 -7.95 -16.35 -4.37
N VAL A 34 -9.22 -16.01 -4.57
CA VAL A 34 -10.07 -15.28 -3.62
C VAL A 34 -11.40 -16.00 -3.51
N GLY A 35 -11.89 -16.20 -2.30
CA GLY A 35 -13.15 -16.88 -2.02
C GLY A 35 -12.93 -18.12 -1.17
N ILE A 36 -13.29 -19.30 -1.65
CA ILE A 36 -13.06 -20.57 -0.93
C ILE A 36 -11.69 -21.11 -1.35
N VAL A 37 -10.78 -21.25 -0.39
CA VAL A 37 -9.47 -21.86 -0.59
C VAL A 37 -9.38 -23.14 0.22
N GLU A 38 -9.47 -24.29 -0.48
CA GLU A 38 -9.41 -25.60 0.17
C GLU A 38 -7.98 -26.02 0.49
N GLU A 39 -7.01 -25.53 -0.29
CA GLU A 39 -5.60 -25.85 -0.18
C GLU A 39 -4.97 -25.17 1.03
N GLN A 40 -4.01 -25.84 1.64
CA GLN A 40 -3.23 -25.28 2.75
C GLN A 40 -2.19 -24.25 2.27
N GLY A 41 -1.92 -23.24 3.10
CA GLY A 41 -0.77 -22.36 2.98
C GLY A 41 0.46 -22.92 3.70
N LYS A 42 1.66 -22.53 3.28
CA LYS A 42 2.87 -22.68 4.09
C LYS A 42 2.76 -21.85 5.36
N GLU A 43 2.19 -20.66 5.22
CA GLU A 43 1.77 -19.79 6.30
C GLU A 43 0.28 -19.54 6.20
N GLU A 44 -0.39 -19.43 7.34
CA GLU A 44 -1.82 -19.11 7.39
C GLU A 44 -2.09 -18.02 8.42
N ILE A 45 -2.88 -17.03 8.04
CA ILE A 45 -3.33 -15.95 8.90
C ILE A 45 -4.84 -16.11 9.10
N ASN A 46 -5.30 -16.26 10.32
CA ASN A 46 -6.72 -16.21 10.61
C ASN A 46 -7.17 -14.75 10.75
N ALA A 47 -7.97 -14.30 9.81
CA ALA A 47 -8.52 -12.95 9.75
C ALA A 47 -9.97 -12.87 10.21
N ASP A 48 -10.46 -13.87 10.96
CA ASP A 48 -11.81 -13.86 11.50
C ASP A 48 -12.09 -12.59 12.32
N GLY A 49 -13.20 -11.92 12.02
CA GLY A 49 -13.57 -10.64 12.63
C GLY A 49 -12.82 -9.41 12.08
N HIS A 50 -11.89 -9.58 11.14
CA HIS A 50 -11.14 -8.47 10.53
C HIS A 50 -11.56 -8.21 9.09
N LEU A 51 -11.38 -6.94 8.68
CA LEU A 51 -11.47 -6.58 7.27
C LEU A 51 -10.18 -6.95 6.55
N VAL A 52 -10.32 -7.52 5.36
CA VAL A 52 -9.21 -7.74 4.43
C VAL A 52 -9.47 -6.92 3.18
N THR A 53 -8.57 -6.00 2.90
CA THR A 53 -8.70 -5.03 1.82
C THR A 53 -7.43 -4.99 0.97
N PRO A 54 -7.47 -4.51 -0.27
CA PRO A 54 -6.28 -4.07 -0.97
C PRO A 54 -5.54 -3.01 -0.18
N GLY A 55 -4.24 -2.88 -0.42
CA GLY A 55 -3.45 -1.79 0.16
C GLY A 55 -4.02 -0.42 -0.21
N TRP A 56 -3.99 0.51 0.74
CA TRP A 56 -4.54 1.84 0.54
C TRP A 56 -3.66 2.68 -0.38
N VAL A 57 -4.29 3.56 -1.15
CA VAL A 57 -3.62 4.58 -1.94
C VAL A 57 -3.79 5.92 -1.24
N ASP A 58 -2.70 6.51 -0.76
CA ASP A 58 -2.69 7.85 -0.20
C ASP A 58 -2.39 8.85 -1.31
N ILE A 59 -3.41 9.59 -1.72
CA ILE A 59 -3.33 10.53 -2.85
C ILE A 59 -2.81 11.90 -2.46
N HIS A 60 -2.47 12.14 -1.18
CA HIS A 60 -2.02 13.43 -0.70
C HIS A 60 -0.92 13.26 0.35
N THR A 61 0.33 13.25 -0.09
CA THR A 61 1.50 13.09 0.77
C THR A 61 2.55 14.16 0.52
N HIS A 62 3.50 14.27 1.44
CA HIS A 62 4.63 15.20 1.39
C HIS A 62 5.97 14.44 1.35
N TYR A 63 6.02 13.30 0.67
CA TYR A 63 7.22 12.46 0.61
C TYR A 63 8.27 12.91 -0.40
N ASP A 64 8.08 14.08 -1.03
CA ASP A 64 8.93 14.57 -2.10
C ASP A 64 10.42 14.64 -1.75
N GLY A 65 10.74 15.05 -0.51
CA GLY A 65 12.11 14.99 0.00
C GLY A 65 12.42 13.65 0.68
N GLN A 66 11.47 13.14 1.46
CA GLN A 66 11.65 11.95 2.29
C GLN A 66 11.96 10.69 1.46
N VAL A 67 11.46 10.58 0.24
CA VAL A 67 11.73 9.47 -0.68
C VAL A 67 13.22 9.27 -0.94
N CYS A 68 14.04 10.31 -0.78
CA CYS A 68 15.49 10.24 -1.00
C CYS A 68 16.24 9.47 0.10
N TRP A 69 15.64 9.34 1.30
CA TRP A 69 16.33 8.73 2.45
C TRP A 69 15.47 7.71 3.22
N ASP A 70 14.17 7.70 3.06
CA ASP A 70 13.27 6.72 3.68
C ASP A 70 12.65 5.80 2.63
N SER A 71 13.21 4.60 2.49
CA SER A 71 12.75 3.61 1.54
C SER A 71 11.39 2.98 1.88
N TYR A 72 10.92 3.15 3.11
CA TYR A 72 9.62 2.64 3.54
C TYR A 72 8.49 3.64 3.40
N LEU A 73 8.81 4.93 3.20
CA LEU A 73 7.84 6.03 3.18
C LEU A 73 6.94 5.99 4.42
N SER A 74 7.60 5.95 5.58
CA SER A 74 6.93 5.93 6.88
C SER A 74 6.36 7.31 7.23
N PRO A 75 5.26 7.42 7.98
CA PRO A 75 4.55 6.31 8.62
C PRO A 75 3.42 5.68 7.78
N SER A 76 3.17 6.12 6.55
CA SER A 76 2.01 5.68 5.76
C SER A 76 1.98 4.15 5.57
N CYS A 77 3.13 3.53 5.34
CA CYS A 77 3.21 2.07 5.18
C CYS A 77 2.76 1.31 6.45
N TRP A 78 2.94 1.88 7.63
CA TRP A 78 2.49 1.26 8.89
C TRP A 78 0.97 1.24 9.06
N HIS A 79 0.27 2.02 8.27
CA HIS A 79 -1.19 2.12 8.27
C HIS A 79 -1.83 1.40 7.08
N GLY A 80 -1.08 0.51 6.41
CA GLY A 80 -1.57 -0.28 5.29
C GLY A 80 -1.59 0.45 3.94
N VAL A 81 -0.92 1.60 3.84
CA VAL A 81 -0.74 2.30 2.58
C VAL A 81 0.36 1.60 1.77
N THR A 82 0.06 1.24 0.54
CA THR A 82 0.98 0.56 -0.39
C THR A 82 1.35 1.42 -1.59
N THR A 83 0.67 2.53 -1.77
CA THR A 83 0.90 3.48 -2.87
C THR A 83 0.70 4.89 -2.37
N VAL A 84 1.63 5.77 -2.66
CA VAL A 84 1.53 7.19 -2.31
C VAL A 84 1.63 8.06 -3.56
N VAL A 85 0.94 9.20 -3.53
CA VAL A 85 1.07 10.25 -4.54
C VAL A 85 1.70 11.47 -3.85
N MET A 86 2.82 11.93 -4.39
CA MET A 86 3.55 13.10 -3.91
C MET A 86 3.54 14.21 -4.96
N GLY A 87 3.97 15.41 -4.60
CA GLY A 87 4.08 16.56 -5.52
C GLY A 87 2.79 17.34 -5.74
N ASN A 88 1.66 16.95 -5.16
CA ASN A 88 0.36 17.54 -5.40
C ASN A 88 -0.08 18.60 -4.38
N CYS A 89 0.68 18.81 -3.31
CA CYS A 89 0.34 19.75 -2.23
C CYS A 89 1.27 20.96 -2.16
N GLY A 90 1.68 21.50 -3.29
CA GLY A 90 2.49 22.72 -3.36
C GLY A 90 3.98 22.56 -3.02
N VAL A 91 4.42 21.39 -2.63
CA VAL A 91 5.82 21.03 -2.35
C VAL A 91 6.23 19.91 -3.29
N GLY A 92 6.49 20.26 -4.53
CA GLY A 92 6.98 19.33 -5.54
C GLY A 92 8.35 19.78 -6.04
N PHE A 93 9.27 18.83 -6.22
CA PHE A 93 10.62 19.09 -6.71
C PHE A 93 10.76 18.86 -8.22
N ALA A 94 9.75 18.33 -8.86
CA ALA A 94 9.77 18.03 -10.29
C ALA A 94 8.43 18.38 -10.96
N PRO A 95 8.45 19.01 -12.14
CA PRO A 95 9.65 19.53 -12.82
C PRO A 95 10.16 20.81 -12.16
N VAL A 96 11.48 21.02 -12.16
CA VAL A 96 12.12 22.24 -11.70
C VAL A 96 12.72 23.01 -12.88
N LYS A 97 12.63 24.33 -12.84
CA LYS A 97 13.28 25.17 -13.85
C LYS A 97 14.81 25.08 -13.68
N PRO A 98 15.57 24.81 -14.75
CA PRO A 98 17.02 24.75 -14.68
C PRO A 98 17.62 25.98 -13.99
N GLY A 99 18.49 25.75 -13.00
CA GLY A 99 19.12 26.78 -12.18
C GLY A 99 18.30 27.24 -10.96
N SER A 100 17.15 26.63 -10.69
CA SER A 100 16.33 26.90 -9.50
C SER A 100 16.34 25.75 -8.50
N GLU A 101 17.16 24.75 -8.71
CA GLU A 101 17.23 23.52 -7.88
C GLU A 101 17.62 23.87 -6.44
N GLU A 102 18.64 24.71 -6.27
CA GLU A 102 19.16 25.12 -4.95
C GLU A 102 18.09 25.85 -4.12
N PHE A 103 17.28 26.68 -4.75
CA PHE A 103 16.18 27.37 -4.09
C PHE A 103 15.14 26.38 -3.52
N LEU A 104 14.79 25.35 -4.27
CA LEU A 104 13.86 24.33 -3.81
C LEU A 104 14.43 23.49 -2.66
N ILE A 105 15.71 23.14 -2.76
CA ILE A 105 16.41 22.39 -1.69
C ILE A 105 16.39 23.20 -0.40
N GLN A 106 16.67 24.50 -0.45
CA GLN A 106 16.66 25.37 0.73
C GLN A 106 15.28 25.49 1.40
N LEU A 107 14.19 25.37 0.63
CA LEU A 107 12.83 25.38 1.19
C LEU A 107 12.52 24.15 2.07
N THR A 108 13.29 23.08 1.97
CA THR A 108 13.06 21.83 2.69
C THR A 108 14.00 21.62 3.87
N VAL A 109 14.99 22.46 4.03
CA VAL A 109 16.03 22.34 5.08
C VAL A 109 15.74 23.25 6.29
N ASN A 110 14.72 24.10 6.22
CA ASN A 110 14.20 24.94 7.30
C ASN A 110 12.86 24.39 7.77
#